data_dad44db8d14271c367203ac409d31d0b
#
_entry.id   dad44db8d14271c367203ac409d31d0b
#
_cell.length_a   1.000
_cell.length_b   1.000
_cell.length_c   1.000
_cell.angle_alpha   90.00
_cell.angle_beta   90.00
_cell.angle_gamma   90.00
#
_symmetry.space_group_name_H-M   'P 1'
#
loop_
_entity.id
_entity.type
_entity.pdbx_description
1 polymer ?
#
loop_
_entity_poly.entity_id
_entity_poly.type
_entity_poly.pdbx_seq_one_letter_code
_entity_poly.pdbx_strand_id
1 'polypeptide(L)'
;MFSRAISRRPAVAAVAVLAALAAAVPAVAMTSHAGWPPNQHLVMDRGPAGRHHTLVGVQGRHNYLLGGYGDDTIYGSNAGDVIWGDYHPSGESRQTAVIHAGDGRNFIYSNDTVNFVWTGTNPATVVHAHEGSGAIHCESPGIVVFTSHHALPHFKLDGCRHISFYSVGY
;
A
#
# COMPACT_ATOMS: atom_id res chain seq x y z
N MET A 1 -37.29 14.76 -78.47
CA MET A 1 -36.86 13.66 -77.52
C MET A 1 -35.60 14.13 -76.88
N PHE A 2 -35.72 14.66 -75.62
CA PHE A 2 -34.56 15.14 -74.89
C PHE A 2 -34.32 14.17 -73.70
N SER A 3 -33.20 13.45 -73.72
CA SER A 3 -32.78 12.54 -72.69
C SER A 3 -32.02 13.33 -71.63
N ARG A 4 -32.55 13.35 -70.40
CA ARG A 4 -31.87 13.97 -69.21
C ARG A 4 -30.90 12.96 -68.57
N ALA A 5 -29.61 13.27 -68.60
CA ALA A 5 -28.58 12.55 -67.89
C ALA A 5 -28.64 12.94 -66.42
N ILE A 6 -28.85 11.94 -65.50
CA ILE A 6 -28.82 12.10 -64.06
C ILE A 6 -27.39 11.91 -63.65
N SER A 7 -26.74 12.99 -63.18
CA SER A 7 -25.42 12.96 -62.60
C SER A 7 -25.55 12.48 -61.13
N ARG A 8 -25.05 11.28 -60.80
CA ARG A 8 -24.88 10.76 -59.47
C ARG A 8 -23.57 11.27 -58.93
N ARG A 9 -23.64 12.14 -57.89
CA ARG A 9 -22.46 12.55 -57.10
C ARG A 9 -22.15 11.45 -56.09
N PRO A 10 -20.90 11.03 -55.92
CA PRO A 10 -20.53 10.11 -54.85
C PRO A 10 -20.49 10.86 -53.52
N ALA A 11 -21.18 10.32 -52.54
CA ALA A 11 -21.10 10.78 -51.14
C ALA A 11 -19.76 10.31 -50.56
N VAL A 12 -18.89 11.25 -50.24
CA VAL A 12 -17.67 11.00 -49.50
C VAL A 12 -18.04 10.87 -48.01
N ALA A 13 -18.01 9.67 -47.49
CA ALA A 13 -18.16 9.41 -46.06
C ALA A 13 -16.86 9.80 -45.37
N ALA A 14 -16.89 10.88 -44.59
CA ALA A 14 -15.80 11.26 -43.72
C ALA A 14 -15.80 10.33 -42.50
N VAL A 15 -14.83 9.44 -42.40
CA VAL A 15 -14.58 8.63 -41.23
C VAL A 15 -13.81 9.49 -40.26
N ALA A 16 -14.48 9.96 -39.21
CA ALA A 16 -13.82 10.63 -38.09
C ALA A 16 -13.14 9.58 -37.21
N VAL A 17 -11.82 9.51 -37.28
CA VAL A 17 -10.99 8.72 -36.37
C VAL A 17 -10.88 9.49 -35.05
N LEU A 18 -11.66 9.09 -34.07
CA LEU A 18 -11.44 9.55 -32.68
C LEU A 18 -10.16 8.87 -32.13
N ALA A 19 -9.05 9.60 -32.15
CA ALA A 19 -7.87 9.23 -31.42
C ALA A 19 -8.15 9.45 -29.91
N ALA A 20 -8.43 8.36 -29.19
CA ALA A 20 -8.47 8.39 -27.73
C ALA A 20 -7.03 8.63 -27.22
N LEU A 21 -6.73 9.86 -26.80
CA LEU A 21 -5.54 10.14 -26.00
C LEU A 21 -5.75 9.45 -24.65
N ALA A 22 -5.19 8.27 -24.49
CA ALA A 22 -4.95 7.70 -23.17
C ALA A 22 -3.91 8.59 -22.49
N ALA A 23 -4.35 9.47 -21.61
CA ALA A 23 -3.46 10.21 -20.74
C ALA A 23 -2.73 9.17 -19.85
N ALA A 24 -1.49 8.87 -20.21
CA ALA A 24 -0.59 8.12 -19.34
C ALA A 24 -0.42 8.96 -18.06
N VAL A 25 -1.09 8.55 -16.99
CA VAL A 25 -0.83 9.11 -15.67
C VAL A 25 0.64 8.77 -15.38
N PRO A 26 1.52 9.77 -15.19
CA PRO A 26 2.90 9.48 -14.86
C PRO A 26 2.89 8.66 -13.58
N ALA A 27 3.49 7.48 -13.62
CA ALA A 27 3.78 6.72 -12.42
C ALA A 27 4.74 7.61 -11.58
N VAL A 28 4.18 8.28 -10.58
CA VAL A 28 4.99 9.04 -9.62
C VAL A 28 5.85 7.98 -8.95
N ALA A 29 7.17 8.03 -9.22
CA ALA A 29 8.12 7.22 -8.50
C ALA A 29 7.98 7.62 -7.01
N MET A 30 7.26 6.81 -6.25
CA MET A 30 7.13 7.01 -4.82
C MET A 30 8.49 6.71 -4.21
N THR A 31 9.19 7.72 -3.76
CA THR A 31 10.30 7.51 -2.82
C THR A 31 9.75 6.85 -1.57
N SER A 32 10.54 6.10 -0.83
CA SER A 32 10.12 5.35 0.37
C SER A 32 9.33 6.20 1.39
N HIS A 33 9.48 7.52 1.36
CA HIS A 33 8.82 8.47 2.24
C HIS A 33 7.79 9.37 1.50
N ALA A 34 7.61 9.19 0.18
CA ALA A 34 6.69 10.04 -0.58
C ALA A 34 5.24 9.80 -0.15
N GLY A 35 4.60 10.87 0.30
CA GLY A 35 3.22 10.84 0.75
C GLY A 35 3.03 10.51 2.23
N TRP A 36 4.11 10.35 3.00
CA TRP A 36 3.99 10.25 4.46
C TRP A 36 3.35 11.50 5.03
N PRO A 37 2.49 11.36 6.04
CA PRO A 37 1.88 12.51 6.69
C PRO A 37 2.95 13.36 7.39
N PRO A 38 2.81 14.70 7.40
CA PRO A 38 3.73 15.58 8.13
C PRO A 38 3.48 15.53 9.64
N ASN A 39 4.45 15.99 10.42
CA ASN A 39 4.32 16.21 11.87
C ASN A 39 3.85 14.98 12.65
N GLN A 40 4.47 13.84 12.40
CA GLN A 40 4.13 12.58 13.03
C GLN A 40 4.53 12.58 14.52
N HIS A 41 3.66 12.02 15.35
CA HIS A 41 3.97 11.74 16.75
C HIS A 41 4.69 10.39 16.86
N LEU A 42 5.94 10.43 17.35
CA LEU A 42 6.75 9.22 17.51
C LEU A 42 6.30 8.39 18.71
N VAL A 43 5.94 7.14 18.45
CA VAL A 43 5.74 6.09 19.45
C VAL A 43 6.65 4.93 19.09
N MET A 44 7.64 4.65 19.91
CA MET A 44 8.64 3.63 19.65
C MET A 44 8.71 2.64 20.81
N ASP A 45 8.72 1.36 20.47
CA ASP A 45 9.14 0.36 21.45
C ASP A 45 10.63 0.48 21.74
N ARG A 46 10.97 0.52 23.03
CA ARG A 46 12.34 0.54 23.54
C ARG A 46 12.58 -0.58 24.54
N GLY A 47 11.67 -1.54 24.57
CA GLY A 47 11.75 -2.67 25.49
C GLY A 47 12.86 -3.66 25.11
N PRO A 48 13.21 -4.55 26.03
CA PRO A 48 14.18 -5.60 25.74
C PRO A 48 13.60 -6.64 24.79
N ALA A 49 14.46 -7.20 23.96
CA ALA A 49 14.11 -8.31 23.08
C ALA A 49 13.45 -9.47 23.85
N GLY A 50 12.52 -10.17 23.19
CA GLY A 50 11.86 -11.35 23.75
C GLY A 50 10.67 -11.06 24.69
N ARG A 51 10.18 -9.83 24.72
CA ARG A 51 8.93 -9.47 25.40
C ARG A 51 7.87 -9.06 24.38
N HIS A 52 6.63 -9.19 24.81
CA HIS A 52 5.47 -8.69 24.06
C HIS A 52 5.21 -7.23 24.50
N HIS A 53 5.14 -6.34 23.50
CA HIS A 53 4.84 -4.93 23.74
C HIS A 53 3.60 -4.50 22.97
N THR A 54 2.96 -3.45 23.47
CA THR A 54 1.79 -2.86 22.79
C THR A 54 2.06 -1.38 22.53
N LEU A 55 2.00 -0.99 21.26
CA LEU A 55 2.10 0.39 20.84
C LEU A 55 0.71 0.89 20.43
N VAL A 56 0.34 2.07 20.92
CA VAL A 56 -0.96 2.66 20.59
C VAL A 56 -0.75 4.07 20.08
N GLY A 57 -1.15 4.32 18.86
CA GLY A 57 -1.14 5.64 18.24
C GLY A 57 -2.15 6.60 18.91
N VAL A 58 -1.78 7.87 18.98
CA VAL A 58 -2.66 8.92 19.48
C VAL A 58 -3.76 9.19 18.47
N GLN A 59 -5.02 8.98 18.85
CA GLN A 59 -6.16 9.19 17.97
C GLN A 59 -6.27 10.64 17.48
N GLY A 60 -6.62 10.79 16.21
CA GLY A 60 -6.74 12.10 15.56
C GLY A 60 -5.40 12.77 15.23
N ARG A 61 -4.27 12.08 15.42
CA ARG A 61 -2.93 12.54 15.05
C ARG A 61 -2.27 11.55 14.10
N HIS A 62 -1.43 12.07 13.22
CA HIS A 62 -0.48 11.23 12.48
C HIS A 62 0.59 10.70 13.44
N ASN A 63 0.80 9.40 13.42
CA ASN A 63 1.80 8.77 14.27
C ASN A 63 2.90 8.14 13.42
N TYR A 64 4.07 8.00 14.04
CA TYR A 64 5.17 7.18 13.57
C TYR A 64 5.36 6.07 14.59
N LEU A 65 4.83 4.89 14.29
CA LEU A 65 4.77 3.75 15.19
C LEU A 65 5.90 2.79 14.81
N LEU A 66 6.85 2.62 15.71
CA LEU A 66 8.02 1.79 15.49
C LEU A 66 7.99 0.61 16.46
N GLY A 67 7.64 -0.56 15.97
CA GLY A 67 7.85 -1.83 16.66
C GLY A 67 9.35 -2.04 16.90
N GLY A 68 9.69 -2.66 18.00
CA GLY A 68 11.07 -2.89 18.42
C GLY A 68 11.43 -4.36 18.32
N TYR A 69 12.26 -4.78 19.27
CA TYR A 69 12.61 -6.18 19.40
C TYR A 69 11.52 -6.94 20.16
N GLY A 70 11.10 -8.08 19.65
CA GLY A 70 10.15 -8.96 20.31
C GLY A 70 8.83 -9.05 19.58
N ASP A 71 7.82 -9.58 20.26
CA ASP A 71 6.48 -9.68 19.71
C ASP A 71 5.71 -8.39 20.00
N ASP A 72 5.31 -7.67 18.94
CA ASP A 72 4.62 -6.40 19.08
C ASP A 72 3.17 -6.48 18.65
N THR A 73 2.29 -5.78 19.37
CA THR A 73 0.95 -5.45 18.92
C THR A 73 0.84 -3.94 18.73
N ILE A 74 0.53 -3.51 17.49
CA ILE A 74 0.54 -2.11 17.12
C ILE A 74 -0.88 -1.71 16.71
N TYR A 75 -1.41 -0.69 17.38
CA TYR A 75 -2.69 -0.06 17.04
C TYR A 75 -2.45 1.34 16.50
N GLY A 76 -2.76 1.55 15.23
CA GLY A 76 -2.74 2.86 14.60
C GLY A 76 -3.94 3.73 14.96
N SER A 77 -4.02 4.88 14.32
CA SER A 77 -5.08 5.87 14.52
C SER A 77 -5.99 6.00 13.29
N ASN A 78 -7.00 6.86 13.41
CA ASN A 78 -7.86 7.21 12.29
C ASN A 78 -7.35 8.38 11.44
N ALA A 79 -6.21 8.98 11.78
CA ALA A 79 -5.65 10.12 11.06
C ALA A 79 -4.65 9.73 9.95
N GLY A 80 -4.19 8.47 9.97
CA GLY A 80 -3.17 7.96 9.05
C GLY A 80 -1.77 7.99 9.65
N ASP A 81 -1.13 6.84 9.63
CA ASP A 81 0.10 6.58 10.36
C ASP A 81 1.17 5.97 9.45
N VAL A 82 2.42 6.10 9.88
CA VAL A 82 3.53 5.30 9.38
C VAL A 82 3.85 4.24 10.41
N ILE A 83 3.76 2.97 10.04
CA ILE A 83 3.85 1.83 10.94
C ILE A 83 4.94 0.88 10.47
N TRP A 84 5.88 0.59 11.34
CA TRP A 84 6.89 -0.44 11.13
C TRP A 84 6.67 -1.57 12.14
N GLY A 85 6.45 -2.78 11.64
CA GLY A 85 6.28 -3.95 12.48
C GLY A 85 7.51 -4.24 13.32
N ASP A 86 8.69 -4.13 12.71
CA ASP A 86 9.99 -4.23 13.38
C ASP A 86 10.93 -3.17 12.77
N TYR A 87 11.26 -2.16 13.54
CA TYR A 87 12.12 -1.06 13.12
C TYR A 87 13.61 -1.42 13.19
N HIS A 88 13.96 -2.34 14.09
CA HIS A 88 15.30 -2.88 14.18
C HIS A 88 15.24 -4.40 14.00
N PRO A 89 15.28 -4.90 12.76
CA PRO A 89 15.35 -6.32 12.53
C PRO A 89 16.60 -6.85 13.23
N SER A 90 16.39 -7.61 14.26
CA SER A 90 17.49 -8.19 15.06
C SER A 90 18.20 -9.34 14.33
N GLY A 91 17.79 -9.64 13.11
CA GLY A 91 18.15 -10.87 12.42
C GLY A 91 17.52 -12.11 13.06
N GLU A 92 16.67 -11.93 14.06
CA GLU A 92 15.91 -12.98 14.68
C GLU A 92 14.58 -13.17 13.95
N SER A 93 14.56 -14.07 12.99
CA SER A 93 13.46 -14.39 12.08
C SER A 93 12.18 -14.95 12.74
N ARG A 94 11.99 -14.77 14.04
CA ARG A 94 10.90 -15.39 14.82
C ARG A 94 10.04 -14.40 15.59
N GLN A 95 10.23 -13.11 15.42
CA GLN A 95 9.40 -12.11 16.07
C GLN A 95 8.07 -11.99 15.32
N THR A 96 7.02 -11.66 16.05
CA THR A 96 5.68 -11.50 15.49
C THR A 96 5.19 -10.08 15.70
N ALA A 97 4.84 -9.40 14.60
CA ALA A 97 4.16 -8.13 14.66
C ALA A 97 2.67 -8.30 14.30
N VAL A 98 1.78 -7.89 15.19
CA VAL A 98 0.34 -7.82 14.96
C VAL A 98 -0.04 -6.36 14.78
N ILE A 99 -0.48 -5.97 13.59
CA ILE A 99 -0.72 -4.59 13.22
C ILE A 99 -2.19 -4.37 12.89
N HIS A 100 -2.84 -3.52 13.68
CA HIS A 100 -4.16 -2.97 13.41
C HIS A 100 -3.98 -1.50 13.04
N ALA A 101 -3.93 -1.20 11.74
CA ALA A 101 -3.49 0.11 11.27
C ALA A 101 -4.50 1.24 11.52
N GLY A 102 -5.79 0.91 11.73
CA GLY A 102 -6.87 1.90 11.85
C GLY A 102 -7.31 2.49 10.50
N ASP A 103 -8.34 3.34 10.52
CA ASP A 103 -9.04 3.77 9.31
C ASP A 103 -8.41 4.98 8.59
N GLY A 104 -7.26 5.46 9.03
CA GLY A 104 -6.49 6.51 8.37
C GLY A 104 -5.80 6.01 7.10
N ARG A 105 -5.24 6.95 6.32
CA ARG A 105 -4.32 6.60 5.24
C ARG A 105 -2.99 6.14 5.83
N ASN A 106 -2.76 4.84 5.85
CA ASN A 106 -1.61 4.25 6.52
C ASN A 106 -0.52 3.84 5.53
N PHE A 107 0.72 3.91 6.01
CA PHE A 107 1.93 3.40 5.37
C PHE A 107 2.51 2.32 6.28
N ILE A 108 2.35 1.06 5.89
CA ILE A 108 2.68 -0.09 6.73
C ILE A 108 3.89 -0.79 6.13
N TYR A 109 4.90 -1.03 6.95
CA TYR A 109 6.12 -1.75 6.59
C TYR A 109 6.20 -3.03 7.40
N SER A 110 6.03 -4.16 6.72
CA SER A 110 6.30 -5.47 7.27
C SER A 110 7.75 -5.85 6.95
N ASN A 111 8.57 -6.01 7.96
CA ASN A 111 9.99 -6.31 7.84
C ASN A 111 10.25 -7.82 7.91
N ASP A 112 11.47 -8.25 8.23
CA ASP A 112 11.95 -9.65 8.26
C ASP A 112 11.25 -10.57 9.28
N THR A 113 10.14 -10.16 9.85
CA THR A 113 9.41 -10.88 10.89
C THR A 113 8.16 -11.57 10.36
N VAL A 114 7.44 -12.25 11.24
CA VAL A 114 6.09 -12.73 10.97
C VAL A 114 5.09 -11.61 11.23
N ASN A 115 4.37 -11.18 10.22
CA ASN A 115 3.46 -10.04 10.32
C ASN A 115 2.00 -10.46 10.10
N PHE A 116 1.12 -10.02 10.99
CA PHE A 116 -0.33 -10.12 10.83
C PHE A 116 -0.89 -8.70 10.74
N VAL A 117 -1.35 -8.30 9.55
CA VAL A 117 -1.71 -6.93 9.26
C VAL A 117 -3.20 -6.82 8.94
N TRP A 118 -3.91 -5.94 9.65
CA TRP A 118 -5.23 -5.42 9.32
C TRP A 118 -5.08 -3.96 8.92
N THR A 119 -5.40 -3.67 7.68
CA THR A 119 -5.04 -2.39 7.03
C THR A 119 -5.96 -1.23 7.38
N GLY A 120 -7.14 -1.52 7.95
CA GLY A 120 -8.23 -0.55 8.03
C GLY A 120 -8.92 -0.29 6.69
N THR A 121 -9.96 0.54 6.70
CA THR A 121 -10.88 0.69 5.57
C THR A 121 -10.46 1.75 4.55
N ASN A 122 -9.40 2.51 4.78
CA ASN A 122 -8.95 3.56 3.86
C ASN A 122 -8.34 2.99 2.58
N PRO A 123 -8.93 3.28 1.40
CA PRO A 123 -8.45 2.73 0.13
C PRO A 123 -7.07 3.24 -0.31
N ALA A 124 -6.59 4.33 0.29
CA ALA A 124 -5.28 4.90 -0.01
C ALA A 124 -4.16 4.39 0.92
N THR A 125 -4.46 3.41 1.78
CA THR A 125 -3.45 2.71 2.58
C THR A 125 -2.54 1.89 1.68
N VAL A 126 -1.25 1.86 2.01
CA VAL A 126 -0.25 1.05 1.33
C VAL A 126 0.47 0.14 2.32
N VAL A 127 0.79 -1.08 1.87
CA VAL A 127 1.56 -2.06 2.64
C VAL A 127 2.83 -2.40 1.87
N HIS A 128 3.98 -2.28 2.52
CA HIS A 128 5.28 -2.72 2.00
C HIS A 128 5.64 -4.06 2.64
N ALA A 129 5.57 -5.13 1.85
CA ALA A 129 5.81 -6.50 2.27
C ALA A 129 6.89 -7.14 1.37
N HIS A 130 8.09 -6.54 1.35
CA HIS A 130 9.20 -7.00 0.52
C HIS A 130 9.95 -8.18 1.13
N GLU A 131 9.85 -8.33 2.42
CA GLU A 131 10.51 -9.34 3.25
C GLU A 131 9.55 -9.82 4.33
N GLY A 132 9.91 -10.90 5.04
CA GLY A 132 9.09 -11.47 6.09
C GLY A 132 8.04 -12.46 5.59
N SER A 133 7.06 -12.72 6.45
CA SER A 133 5.99 -13.68 6.20
C SER A 133 4.74 -13.32 7.00
N GLY A 134 3.65 -14.07 6.82
CA GLY A 134 2.45 -13.94 7.65
C GLY A 134 1.16 -13.76 6.87
N ALA A 135 0.30 -12.83 7.29
CA ALA A 135 -0.96 -12.55 6.62
C ALA A 135 -1.25 -11.04 6.55
N ILE A 136 -1.84 -10.62 5.44
CA ILE A 136 -2.28 -9.25 5.22
C ILE A 136 -3.76 -9.28 4.85
N HIS A 137 -4.58 -8.65 5.69
CA HIS A 137 -6.02 -8.48 5.48
C HIS A 137 -6.27 -7.05 4.98
N CYS A 138 -6.59 -6.94 3.68
CA CYS A 138 -6.96 -5.67 3.05
C CYS A 138 -8.46 -5.44 3.22
N GLU A 139 -8.83 -4.50 4.09
CA GLU A 139 -10.24 -4.21 4.43
C GLU A 139 -10.89 -3.23 3.44
N SER A 140 -10.13 -2.78 2.43
CA SER A 140 -10.64 -1.98 1.31
C SER A 140 -10.03 -2.41 -0.02
N PRO A 141 -10.81 -2.41 -1.11
CA PRO A 141 -10.34 -2.86 -2.43
C PRO A 141 -9.28 -1.95 -3.06
N GLY A 142 -9.13 -0.71 -2.60
CA GLY A 142 -8.14 0.24 -3.12
C GLY A 142 -6.74 0.11 -2.53
N ILE A 143 -6.57 -0.69 -1.50
CA ILE A 143 -5.28 -0.89 -0.82
C ILE A 143 -4.28 -1.57 -1.76
N VAL A 144 -3.06 -1.03 -1.77
CA VAL A 144 -1.96 -1.57 -2.58
C VAL A 144 -0.94 -2.27 -1.68
N VAL A 145 -0.61 -3.50 -2.03
CA VAL A 145 0.48 -4.25 -1.40
C VAL A 145 1.69 -4.23 -2.34
N PHE A 146 2.75 -3.56 -1.92
CA PHE A 146 4.06 -3.61 -2.57
C PHE A 146 4.83 -4.80 -2.02
N THR A 147 5.28 -5.68 -2.90
CA THR A 147 5.97 -6.91 -2.50
C THR A 147 7.03 -7.29 -3.53
N SER A 148 7.80 -8.34 -3.24
CA SER A 148 8.71 -8.96 -4.19
C SER A 148 8.20 -10.32 -4.64
N HIS A 149 8.69 -10.83 -5.76
CA HIS A 149 8.40 -12.20 -6.19
C HIS A 149 8.89 -13.24 -5.17
N HIS A 150 9.92 -12.89 -4.40
CA HIS A 150 10.45 -13.73 -3.33
C HIS A 150 9.54 -13.73 -2.10
N ALA A 151 9.08 -12.55 -1.66
CA ALA A 151 8.29 -12.41 -0.44
C ALA A 151 6.82 -12.86 -0.61
N LEU A 152 6.22 -12.64 -1.78
CA LEU A 152 4.79 -12.93 -2.01
C LEU A 152 4.35 -14.34 -1.59
N PRO A 153 5.09 -15.43 -1.88
CA PRO A 153 4.69 -16.78 -1.46
C PRO A 153 4.64 -16.99 0.06
N HIS A 154 5.28 -16.12 0.83
CA HIS A 154 5.33 -16.20 2.29
C HIS A 154 4.20 -15.43 2.98
N PHE A 155 3.40 -14.68 2.22
CA PHE A 155 2.25 -13.95 2.74
C PHE A 155 0.93 -14.55 2.27
N LYS A 156 0.00 -14.77 3.22
CA LYS A 156 -1.40 -15.01 2.91
C LYS A 156 -2.09 -13.65 2.72
N LEU A 157 -2.50 -13.35 1.50
CA LEU A 157 -3.25 -12.13 1.18
C LEU A 157 -4.75 -12.40 1.18
N ASP A 158 -5.49 -11.64 1.97
CA ASP A 158 -6.95 -11.74 2.06
C ASP A 158 -7.57 -10.37 1.75
N GLY A 159 -8.51 -10.33 0.80
CA GLY A 159 -9.14 -9.10 0.33
C GLY A 159 -8.25 -8.17 -0.51
N CYS A 160 -6.94 -8.45 -0.65
CA CYS A 160 -5.97 -7.62 -1.35
C CYS A 160 -6.10 -7.79 -2.87
N ARG A 161 -6.53 -6.73 -3.58
CA ARG A 161 -6.77 -6.77 -5.02
C ARG A 161 -5.65 -6.15 -5.85
N HIS A 162 -4.86 -5.26 -5.28
CA HIS A 162 -3.78 -4.57 -5.97
C HIS A 162 -2.44 -4.97 -5.37
N ILE A 163 -1.68 -5.75 -6.16
CA ILE A 163 -0.33 -6.19 -5.80
C ILE A 163 0.63 -5.54 -6.78
N SER A 164 1.67 -4.91 -6.28
CA SER A 164 2.70 -4.24 -7.07
C SER A 164 4.07 -4.83 -6.78
N PHE A 165 4.82 -5.15 -7.83
CA PHE A 165 6.20 -5.61 -7.75
C PHE A 165 7.22 -4.49 -7.99
N TYR A 166 6.76 -3.24 -8.08
CA TYR A 166 7.69 -2.12 -8.17
C TYR A 166 8.39 -1.94 -6.82
N SER A 167 9.71 -2.05 -6.85
CA SER A 167 10.52 -1.68 -5.71
C SER A 167 10.40 -0.17 -5.54
N VAL A 168 9.75 0.25 -4.49
CA VAL A 168 9.87 1.64 -4.04
C VAL A 168 11.23 1.69 -3.38
N GLY A 169 12.19 2.38 -4.03
CA GLY A 169 13.57 2.43 -3.52
C GLY A 169 13.60 2.85 -2.05
N TYR A 170 14.37 2.08 -1.29
CA TYR A 170 14.79 2.45 0.05
C TYR A 170 15.80 3.58 -0.01
#